data_ff10e2b203aa5c536f5cbbbfee43b8b5
#
_entry.id   ff10e2b203aa5c536f5cbbbfee43b8b5
#
_cell.length_a   1.000
_cell.length_b   1.000
_cell.length_c   1.000
_cell.angle_alpha   90.00
_cell.angle_beta   90.00
_cell.angle_gamma   90.00
#
_symmetry.space_group_name_H-M   'P 1'
#
loop_
_entity.id
_entity.type
_entity.pdbx_description
1 polymer ?
#
loop_
_entity_poly.entity_id
_entity_poly.type
_entity_poly.pdbx_seq_one_letter_code
_entity_poly.pdbx_strand_id
1 'polypeptide(L)'
;MYDAVATLIGYGERSFDQYGNEIVETIEREVFVQPRGVYQSEFYNAAQAGLKPSITFFLTNREDYHNETVISFEGRNYNVIRVDWNAQRDGISLVCEEDIENE
;
A
#
# COMPACT_ATOMS: atom_id res chain seq x y z
N MET A 1 -4.85 16.48 -13.65
CA MET A 1 -4.43 15.26 -12.98
C MET A 1 -5.49 14.85 -11.97
N TYR A 2 -5.82 13.58 -11.94
CA TYR A 2 -6.92 13.12 -11.10
C TYR A 2 -6.35 12.55 -9.79
N ASP A 3 -6.82 13.06 -8.67
CA ASP A 3 -6.45 12.55 -7.37
C ASP A 3 -7.63 11.79 -6.79
N ALA A 4 -7.32 10.69 -6.13
CA ALA A 4 -8.32 9.89 -5.45
C ALA A 4 -7.93 9.76 -3.99
N VAL A 5 -8.84 9.23 -3.19
CA VAL A 5 -8.59 9.03 -1.77
C VAL A 5 -8.42 7.55 -1.51
N ALA A 6 -7.38 7.19 -0.79
CA ALA A 6 -7.15 5.82 -0.37
C ALA A 6 -6.84 5.83 1.12
N THR A 7 -6.99 4.68 1.75
CA THR A 7 -6.69 4.53 3.17
C THR A 7 -5.45 3.66 3.33
N LEU A 8 -4.44 4.22 3.98
CA LEU A 8 -3.23 3.47 4.32
C LEU A 8 -3.46 2.79 5.65
N ILE A 9 -3.24 1.49 5.70
CA ILE A 9 -3.50 0.69 6.89
C ILE A 9 -2.18 0.12 7.39
N GLY A 10 -1.83 0.47 8.61
CA GLY A 10 -0.64 -0.04 9.25
C GLY A 10 -0.97 -0.65 10.58
N TYR A 11 0.03 -1.21 11.23
CA TYR A 11 -0.13 -1.85 12.51
C TYR A 11 0.70 -1.12 13.55
N GLY A 12 0.07 -0.80 14.68
CA GLY A 12 0.76 -0.15 15.77
C GLY A 12 1.41 -1.15 16.69
N GLU A 13 1.57 -0.75 17.94
CA GLU A 13 2.25 -1.58 18.91
C GLU A 13 1.40 -2.77 19.30
N ARG A 14 2.09 -3.84 19.65
CA ARG A 14 1.42 -5.00 20.19
C ARG A 14 1.23 -4.83 21.69
N SER A 15 0.14 -5.36 22.19
CA SER A 15 -0.11 -5.39 23.63
C SER A 15 -0.83 -6.67 23.95
N PHE A 16 -1.09 -6.89 25.23
CA PHE A 16 -1.78 -8.09 25.65
C PHE A 16 -2.91 -7.70 26.59
N ASP A 17 -4.06 -8.34 26.41
CA ASP A 17 -5.17 -8.06 27.30
C ASP A 17 -4.96 -8.82 28.62
N GLN A 18 -5.95 -8.70 29.51
CA GLN A 18 -5.82 -9.29 30.82
C GLN A 18 -5.83 -10.83 30.79
N TYR A 19 -6.21 -11.39 29.66
CA TYR A 19 -6.22 -12.84 29.50
C TYR A 19 -5.00 -13.35 28.74
N GLY A 20 -4.05 -12.48 28.43
CA GLY A 20 -2.85 -12.89 27.73
C GLY A 20 -2.98 -12.96 26.23
N ASN A 21 -4.10 -12.52 25.66
CA ASN A 21 -4.28 -12.53 24.22
C ASN A 21 -3.57 -11.34 23.60
N GLU A 22 -2.91 -11.59 22.47
CA GLU A 22 -2.20 -10.51 21.77
C GLU A 22 -3.19 -9.58 21.09
N ILE A 23 -2.96 -8.30 21.26
CA ILE A 23 -3.76 -7.26 20.62
C ILE A 23 -2.82 -6.44 19.77
N VAL A 24 -3.16 -6.30 18.47
CA VAL A 24 -2.39 -5.48 17.55
C VAL A 24 -3.27 -4.33 17.10
N GLU A 25 -2.83 -3.12 17.39
CA GLU A 25 -3.59 -1.94 17.02
C GLU A 25 -3.47 -1.70 15.51
N THR A 26 -4.59 -1.41 14.87
CA THR A 26 -4.61 -1.07 13.46
C THR A 26 -4.75 0.44 13.32
N ILE A 27 -3.87 1.04 12.54
CA ILE A 27 -3.85 2.48 12.33
C ILE A 27 -4.22 2.74 10.88
N GLU A 28 -5.25 3.56 10.67
CA GLU A 28 -5.73 3.87 9.33
C GLU A 28 -5.65 5.37 9.11
N ARG A 29 -5.12 5.75 7.94
CA ARG A 29 -5.03 7.16 7.57
C ARG A 29 -5.45 7.34 6.13
N GLU A 30 -6.28 8.34 5.87
CA GLU A 30 -6.69 8.65 4.50
C GLU A 30 -5.67 9.58 3.86
N VAL A 31 -5.32 9.28 2.63
CA VAL A 31 -4.36 10.09 1.89
C VAL A 31 -4.85 10.26 0.46
N PHE A 32 -4.37 11.30 -0.19
CA PHE A 32 -4.65 11.49 -1.61
C PHE A 32 -3.63 10.71 -2.42
N VAL A 33 -4.11 9.99 -3.41
CA VAL A 33 -3.25 9.17 -4.25
C VAL A 33 -3.61 9.38 -5.70
N GLN A 34 -2.66 9.09 -6.59
CA GLN A 34 -2.89 9.08 -8.02
C GLN A 34 -2.71 7.65 -8.49
N PRO A 35 -3.80 6.93 -8.75
CA PRO A 35 -3.69 5.55 -9.21
C PRO A 35 -3.10 5.52 -10.62
N ARG A 36 -2.20 4.58 -10.86
CA ARG A 36 -1.55 4.42 -12.16
C ARG A 36 -1.45 2.95 -12.50
N GLY A 37 -1.41 2.68 -13.80
CA GLY A 37 -1.16 1.31 -14.21
C GLY A 37 0.28 0.92 -13.93
N VAL A 38 0.55 -0.37 -14.02
CA VAL A 38 1.88 -0.91 -13.81
C VAL A 38 2.59 -0.91 -15.16
N TYR A 39 3.84 -0.44 -15.18
CA TYR A 39 4.63 -0.50 -16.40
C TYR A 39 4.89 -1.95 -16.78
N GLN A 40 4.97 -2.20 -18.07
CA GLN A 40 5.16 -3.57 -18.54
C GLN A 40 6.43 -4.20 -17.99
N SER A 41 7.52 -3.45 -17.94
CA SER A 41 8.76 -3.99 -17.41
C SER A 41 8.64 -4.33 -15.94
N GLU A 42 7.92 -3.50 -15.18
CA GLU A 42 7.70 -3.77 -13.78
C GLU A 42 6.91 -5.06 -13.60
N PHE A 43 5.86 -5.23 -14.40
CA PHE A 43 5.05 -6.43 -14.32
C PHE A 43 5.88 -7.68 -14.62
N TYR A 44 6.72 -7.59 -15.67
CA TYR A 44 7.53 -8.73 -16.06
C TYR A 44 8.50 -9.12 -14.95
N ASN A 45 9.20 -8.15 -14.40
CA ASN A 45 10.18 -8.44 -13.37
C ASN A 45 9.53 -9.01 -12.11
N ALA A 46 8.38 -8.46 -11.73
CA ALA A 46 7.71 -8.94 -10.54
C ALA A 46 7.15 -10.34 -10.74
N ALA A 47 6.69 -10.65 -11.95
CA ALA A 47 6.14 -11.96 -12.23
C ALA A 47 7.20 -13.05 -12.06
N GLN A 48 8.45 -12.75 -12.39
CA GLN A 48 9.52 -13.73 -12.23
C GLN A 48 9.78 -14.04 -10.75
N ALA A 49 9.41 -13.11 -9.87
CA ALA A 49 9.55 -13.34 -8.44
C ALA A 49 8.26 -13.88 -7.82
N GLY A 50 7.25 -14.16 -8.64
CA GLY A 50 5.99 -14.67 -8.13
C GLY A 50 5.02 -13.60 -7.67
N LEU A 51 5.33 -12.34 -7.93
CA LEU A 51 4.46 -11.23 -7.56
C LEU A 51 3.58 -10.85 -8.73
N LYS A 52 2.45 -10.22 -8.44
CA LYS A 52 1.49 -9.85 -9.47
C LYS A 52 1.05 -8.41 -9.28
N PRO A 53 1.88 -7.44 -9.68
CA PRO A 53 1.51 -6.05 -9.49
C PRO A 53 0.22 -5.74 -10.22
N SER A 54 -0.69 -5.07 -9.55
CA SER A 54 -2.00 -4.72 -10.10
C SER A 54 -2.12 -3.23 -10.35
N ILE A 55 -1.52 -2.42 -9.50
CA ILE A 55 -1.73 -0.98 -9.56
C ILE A 55 -0.58 -0.30 -8.82
N THR A 56 -0.28 0.91 -9.25
CA THR A 56 0.68 1.75 -8.55
C THR A 56 -0.06 2.97 -8.03
N PHE A 57 0.14 3.28 -6.76
CA PHE A 57 -0.41 4.50 -6.17
C PHE A 57 0.73 5.49 -5.98
N PHE A 58 0.57 6.66 -6.56
CA PHE A 58 1.55 7.72 -6.40
C PHE A 58 1.04 8.72 -5.38
N LEU A 59 1.86 9.00 -4.37
CA LEU A 59 1.58 10.03 -3.38
C LEU A 59 2.52 11.19 -3.65
N THR A 60 1.98 12.40 -3.73
CA THR A 60 2.80 13.57 -4.04
C THR A 60 3.67 13.98 -2.86
N ASN A 61 3.32 13.52 -1.66
CA ASN A 61 4.08 13.88 -0.47
C ASN A 61 4.50 12.58 0.23
N ARG A 62 5.82 12.28 0.17
CA ARG A 62 6.29 11.03 0.75
C ARG A 62 6.09 10.97 2.26
N GLU A 63 5.91 12.12 2.90
CA GLU A 63 5.67 12.14 4.33
C GLU A 63 4.32 11.56 4.70
N ASP A 64 3.44 11.39 3.74
CA ASP A 64 2.16 10.75 4.00
C ASP A 64 2.28 9.24 4.16
N TYR A 65 3.43 8.68 3.85
CA TYR A 65 3.62 7.24 3.92
C TYR A 65 4.53 6.89 5.10
N HIS A 66 4.04 6.00 5.97
CA HIS A 66 4.77 5.59 7.17
C HIS A 66 4.96 4.08 7.19
N ASN A 67 5.33 3.51 6.05
CA ASN A 67 5.63 2.07 5.93
C ASN A 67 4.41 1.18 6.14
N GLU A 68 3.23 1.71 5.86
CA GLU A 68 2.04 0.89 5.86
C GLU A 68 2.15 -0.17 4.77
N THR A 69 1.58 -1.35 5.02
CA THR A 69 1.71 -2.46 4.09
C THR A 69 0.44 -2.73 3.30
N VAL A 70 -0.66 -2.07 3.63
CA VAL A 70 -1.96 -2.31 2.99
C VAL A 70 -2.56 -0.97 2.61
N ILE A 71 -3.17 -0.93 1.43
CA ILE A 71 -3.92 0.23 0.97
C ILE A 71 -5.32 -0.23 0.64
N SER A 72 -6.32 0.45 1.19
CA SER A 72 -7.72 0.23 0.84
C SER A 72 -8.15 1.31 -0.14
N PHE A 73 -8.66 0.90 -1.29
CA PHE A 73 -9.02 1.83 -2.34
C PHE A 73 -10.26 1.33 -3.06
N GLU A 74 -11.31 2.12 -3.05
CA GLU A 74 -12.56 1.81 -3.74
C GLU A 74 -13.10 0.44 -3.36
N GLY A 75 -13.05 0.13 -2.08
CA GLY A 75 -13.63 -1.11 -1.58
C GLY A 75 -12.75 -2.33 -1.73
N ARG A 76 -11.52 -2.16 -2.18
CA ARG A 76 -10.59 -3.27 -2.35
C ARG A 76 -9.34 -3.03 -1.56
N ASN A 77 -8.74 -4.09 -1.08
CA ASN A 77 -7.47 -4.01 -0.36
C ASN A 77 -6.34 -4.42 -1.25
N TYR A 78 -5.22 -3.71 -1.14
CA TYR A 78 -4.02 -3.98 -1.92
C TYR A 78 -2.86 -4.09 -0.96
N ASN A 79 -1.96 -5.03 -1.24
CA ASN A 79 -0.73 -5.17 -0.47
C ASN A 79 0.39 -4.46 -1.19
N VAL A 80 1.16 -3.66 -0.44
CA VAL A 80 2.29 -2.94 -0.99
C VAL A 80 3.43 -3.93 -1.15
N ILE A 81 3.88 -4.14 -2.39
CA ILE A 81 4.95 -5.10 -2.66
C ILE A 81 6.26 -4.41 -3.00
N ARG A 82 6.24 -3.13 -3.34
CA ARG A 82 7.46 -2.39 -3.62
C ARG A 82 7.22 -0.91 -3.41
N VAL A 83 8.21 -0.22 -2.89
CA VAL A 83 8.13 1.21 -2.64
C VAL A 83 9.25 1.89 -3.42
N ASP A 84 8.89 2.92 -4.18
CA ASP A 84 9.85 3.70 -4.94
C ASP A 84 9.94 5.10 -4.31
N TRP A 85 10.96 5.29 -3.50
CA TRP A 85 11.15 6.54 -2.76
C TRP A 85 11.66 7.66 -3.64
N ASN A 86 12.15 7.34 -4.84
CA ASN A 86 12.73 8.35 -5.73
C ASN A 86 11.78 8.79 -6.81
N ALA A 87 10.50 8.49 -6.64
CA ALA A 87 9.50 8.93 -7.59
C ALA A 87 9.39 10.44 -7.52
N GLN A 88 9.32 11.05 -8.61
CA GLN A 88 9.16 12.48 -8.85
C GLN A 88 9.22 13.37 -7.62
N ARG A 89 10.30 14.13 -7.49
CA ARG A 89 10.45 15.14 -6.45
C ARG A 89 10.28 14.52 -5.07
N ASP A 90 9.33 15.03 -4.29
CA ASP A 90 9.11 14.55 -2.94
C ASP A 90 8.07 13.45 -2.87
N GLY A 91 7.69 12.91 -4.00
CA GLY A 91 6.65 11.89 -4.02
C GLY A 91 7.19 10.50 -3.76
N ILE A 92 6.27 9.57 -3.72
CA ILE A 92 6.58 8.17 -3.49
C ILE A 92 5.59 7.34 -4.28
N SER A 93 6.06 6.25 -4.87
CA SER A 93 5.20 5.33 -5.60
C SER A 93 5.12 4.02 -4.86
N LEU A 94 3.91 3.53 -4.67
CA LEU A 94 3.66 2.26 -4.00
C LEU A 94 3.12 1.29 -5.02
N VAL A 95 3.93 0.28 -5.37
CA VAL A 95 3.50 -0.76 -6.29
C VAL A 95 2.80 -1.83 -5.47
N CYS A 96 1.58 -2.15 -5.85
CA CYS A 96 0.72 -2.98 -5.03
C CYS A 96 0.11 -4.11 -5.82
N GLU A 97 -0.24 -5.17 -5.12
CA GLU A 97 -1.03 -6.23 -5.72
C GLU A 97 -2.34 -6.35 -4.95
N GLU A 98 -3.40 -6.69 -5.67
CA GLU A 98 -4.70 -6.80 -5.05
C GLU A 98 -4.73 -8.00 -4.11
N ASP A 99 -5.29 -7.80 -2.93
CA ASP A 99 -5.42 -8.85 -1.94
C ASP A 99 -6.71 -9.60 -2.23
N ILE A 100 -6.57 -10.77 -2.83
CA ILE A 100 -7.73 -11.57 -3.20
C ILE A 100 -7.81 -12.86 -2.39
N GLU A 101 -7.15 -12.84 -1.22
CA GLU A 101 -7.22 -14.03 -0.45
C GLU A 101 -8.63 -14.29 -0.07
N ASN A 102 -8.99 -15.14 0.22
CA ASN A 102 -10.17 -15.36 0.52
C ASN A 102 -11.08 -15.60 -0.26
N GLU A 103 -10.84 -15.94 -0.86
CA GLU A 103 -11.67 -16.31 -1.55
C GLU A 103 -11.97 -17.44 -1.41
#